data_30baeb7ea7e145f8051feca226fe6b55
#
_entry.id   30baeb7ea7e145f8051feca226fe6b55
#
_cell.length_a   1.000
_cell.length_b   1.000
_cell.length_c   1.000
_cell.angle_alpha   90.00
_cell.angle_beta   90.00
_cell.angle_gamma   90.00
#
_symmetry.space_group_name_H-M   'P 1'
#
loop_
_entity.id
_entity.type
_entity.pdbx_description
1 polymer ?
#
loop_
_entity_poly.entity_id
_entity_poly.type
_entity_poly.pdbx_seq_one_letter_code
_entity_poly.pdbx_strand_id
1 'polypeptide(L)'
;PVCCAGAISVLSRLDDAFLAEVREKSAYVFSRLTGAPGIAGVTGMGLMIGVKTAAPAGDVVRKCMENGVLCLTAKDKVRLLPALNIPMEDLAFAVETIRAVAKELGGNV
;
A
#
# COMPACT_ATOMS: atom_id res chain seq x y z
N PRO A 1 -31.25 10.30 -5.54
CA PRO A 1 -30.59 10.47 -4.26
C PRO A 1 -29.12 10.85 -4.40
N VAL A 2 -28.60 11.56 -3.44
CA VAL A 2 -27.24 12.08 -3.48
C VAL A 2 -26.20 10.93 -3.56
N CYS A 3 -26.44 9.84 -2.85
CA CYS A 3 -25.53 8.70 -2.86
C CYS A 3 -25.42 8.04 -4.23
N CYS A 4 -26.54 7.91 -4.94
CA CYS A 4 -26.52 7.35 -6.29
C CYS A 4 -25.81 8.27 -7.28
N ALA A 5 -26.02 9.57 -7.16
CA ALA A 5 -25.34 10.56 -8.02
C ALA A 5 -23.82 10.52 -7.77
N GLY A 6 -23.40 10.41 -6.51
CA GLY A 6 -22.00 10.27 -6.15
C GLY A 6 -21.39 8.99 -6.70
N ALA A 7 -22.09 7.87 -6.60
CA ALA A 7 -21.62 6.59 -7.13
C ALA A 7 -21.47 6.65 -8.66
N ILE A 8 -22.43 7.24 -9.36
CA ILE A 8 -22.36 7.39 -10.82
C ILE A 8 -21.16 8.25 -11.20
N SER A 9 -20.93 9.36 -10.48
CA SER A 9 -19.78 10.23 -10.73
C SER A 9 -18.47 9.49 -10.58
N VAL A 10 -18.32 8.68 -9.53
CA VAL A 10 -17.12 7.89 -9.33
C VAL A 10 -16.97 6.83 -10.42
N LEU A 11 -18.03 6.09 -10.72
CA LEU A 11 -18.00 5.03 -11.73
C LEU A 11 -17.65 5.58 -13.12
N SER A 12 -18.12 6.78 -13.45
CA SER A 12 -17.82 7.38 -14.75
C SER A 12 -16.35 7.74 -14.93
N ARG A 13 -15.62 7.89 -13.81
CA ARG A 13 -14.19 8.19 -13.81
C ARG A 13 -13.32 6.93 -13.79
N LEU A 14 -13.91 5.77 -13.50
CA LEU A 14 -13.22 4.49 -13.46
C LEU A 14 -13.24 3.84 -14.84
N ASP A 15 -12.64 4.50 -15.82
CA ASP A 15 -12.55 3.97 -17.18
C ASP A 15 -11.39 2.96 -17.30
N ASP A 16 -11.28 2.33 -18.48
CA ASP A 16 -10.27 1.30 -18.70
C ASP A 16 -8.84 1.82 -18.52
N ALA A 17 -8.57 3.06 -18.96
CA ALA A 17 -7.26 3.66 -18.82
C ALA A 17 -6.92 3.89 -17.34
N PHE A 18 -7.88 4.39 -16.56
CA PHE A 18 -7.69 4.60 -15.13
C PHE A 18 -7.46 3.27 -14.40
N LEU A 19 -8.24 2.24 -14.73
CA LEU A 19 -8.08 0.93 -14.12
C LEU A 19 -6.75 0.28 -14.51
N ALA A 20 -6.25 0.55 -15.71
CA ALA A 20 -4.93 0.08 -16.13
C ALA A 20 -3.84 0.74 -15.28
N GLU A 21 -3.95 2.03 -14.98
CA GLU A 21 -3.02 2.72 -14.09
C GLU A 21 -3.03 2.13 -12.68
N VAL A 22 -4.22 1.79 -12.17
CA VAL A 22 -4.35 1.14 -10.87
C VAL A 22 -3.63 -0.20 -10.87
N ARG A 23 -3.77 -0.99 -11.93
CA ARG A 23 -3.08 -2.27 -12.06
C ARG A 23 -1.56 -2.10 -12.11
N GLU A 24 -1.07 -1.08 -12.80
CA GLU A 24 0.37 -0.78 -12.84
C GLU A 24 0.90 -0.41 -11.46
N LYS A 25 0.16 0.43 -10.74
CA LYS A 25 0.53 0.81 -9.37
C LYS A 25 0.54 -0.41 -8.44
N SER A 26 -0.46 -1.27 -8.55
CA SER A 26 -0.53 -2.50 -7.78
C SER A 26 0.66 -3.41 -8.10
N ALA A 27 0.96 -3.61 -9.37
CA ALA A 27 2.09 -4.43 -9.79
C ALA A 27 3.41 -3.86 -9.27
N TYR A 28 3.56 -2.54 -9.28
CA TYR A 28 4.73 -1.88 -8.72
C TYR A 28 4.89 -2.20 -7.24
N VAL A 29 3.82 -2.02 -6.47
CA VAL A 29 3.86 -2.29 -5.02
C VAL A 29 4.22 -3.74 -4.75
N PHE A 30 3.56 -4.68 -5.43
CA PHE A 30 3.83 -6.11 -5.25
C PHE A 30 5.27 -6.46 -5.64
N SER A 31 5.76 -5.92 -6.76
CA SER A 31 7.11 -6.23 -7.22
C SER A 31 8.19 -5.70 -6.28
N ARG A 32 7.96 -4.54 -5.67
CA ARG A 32 8.94 -3.91 -4.77
C ARG A 32 8.91 -4.50 -3.37
N LEU A 33 7.75 -4.93 -2.89
CA LEU A 33 7.60 -5.43 -1.53
C LEU A 33 7.74 -6.94 -1.41
N THR A 34 7.34 -7.70 -2.43
CA THR A 34 7.44 -9.16 -2.38
C THR A 34 8.91 -9.58 -2.35
N GLY A 35 9.27 -10.35 -1.33
CA GLY A 35 10.63 -10.84 -1.16
C GLY A 35 11.61 -9.81 -0.63
N ALA A 36 11.17 -8.61 -0.27
CA ALA A 36 12.05 -7.60 0.32
C ALA A 36 12.47 -8.01 1.73
N PRO A 37 13.67 -7.57 2.19
CA PRO A 37 14.11 -7.88 3.55
C PRO A 37 13.13 -7.38 4.60
N GLY A 38 12.79 -8.23 5.56
CA GLY A 38 11.83 -7.90 6.62
C GLY A 38 10.37 -8.05 6.22
N ILE A 39 10.08 -8.42 4.98
CA ILE A 39 8.71 -8.62 4.50
C ILE A 39 8.49 -10.10 4.21
N ALA A 40 7.57 -10.70 4.96
CA ALA A 40 7.27 -12.13 4.84
C ALA A 40 6.32 -12.42 3.67
N GLY A 41 5.45 -11.48 3.31
CA GLY A 41 4.55 -11.67 2.19
C GLY A 41 3.72 -10.44 1.91
N VAL A 42 3.15 -10.39 0.71
CA VAL A 42 2.26 -9.32 0.28
C VAL A 42 1.02 -9.96 -0.32
N THR A 43 -0.14 -9.53 0.13
CA THR A 43 -1.42 -10.04 -0.37
C THR A 43 -2.33 -8.86 -0.67
N GLY A 44 -3.34 -9.09 -1.51
CA GLY A 44 -4.33 -8.06 -1.79
C GLY A 44 -4.81 -8.09 -3.23
N MET A 45 -5.66 -7.13 -3.52
CA MET A 45 -6.24 -6.95 -4.84
C MET A 45 -6.24 -5.47 -5.17
N GLY A 46 -5.76 -5.10 -6.36
CA GLY A 46 -5.64 -3.70 -6.74
C GLY A 46 -4.75 -2.94 -5.76
N LEU A 47 -5.24 -1.84 -5.22
CA LEU A 47 -4.53 -1.04 -4.23
C LEU A 47 -4.98 -1.32 -2.78
N MET A 48 -5.77 -2.37 -2.56
CA MET A 48 -6.07 -2.84 -1.21
C MET A 48 -5.04 -3.93 -0.87
N ILE A 49 -3.97 -3.54 -0.19
CA ILE A 49 -2.79 -4.39 -0.05
C ILE A 49 -2.50 -4.63 1.43
N GLY A 50 -2.24 -5.88 1.79
CA GLY A 50 -1.78 -6.27 3.11
C GLY A 50 -0.33 -6.75 3.04
N VAL A 51 0.52 -6.21 3.89
CA VAL A 51 1.93 -6.56 3.94
C VAL A 51 2.21 -7.26 5.26
N LYS A 52 2.65 -8.52 5.17
CA LYS A 52 3.06 -9.27 6.34
C LYS A 52 4.55 -9.02 6.56
N THR A 53 4.90 -8.48 7.73
CA THR A 53 6.28 -8.13 8.07
C THR A 53 6.82 -9.07 9.12
N ALA A 54 8.14 -9.22 9.17
CA ALA A 54 8.81 -10.01 10.20
C ALA A 54 8.69 -9.32 11.57
N ALA A 55 8.70 -7.99 11.60
CA ALA A 55 8.47 -7.21 12.81
C ALA A 55 6.96 -7.08 13.08
N PRO A 56 6.56 -6.76 14.33
CA PRO A 56 5.15 -6.50 14.63
C PRO A 56 4.59 -5.37 13.77
N ALA A 57 3.40 -5.57 13.22
CA ALA A 57 2.78 -4.60 12.31
C ALA A 57 2.61 -3.22 12.95
N GLY A 58 2.26 -3.17 14.24
CA GLY A 58 2.12 -1.90 14.95
C GLY A 58 3.41 -1.09 15.00
N ASP A 59 4.54 -1.76 15.16
CA ASP A 59 5.85 -1.10 15.17
C ASP A 59 6.20 -0.56 13.79
N VAL A 60 5.92 -1.33 12.75
CA VAL A 60 6.15 -0.91 11.37
C VAL A 60 5.29 0.32 11.04
N VAL A 61 4.00 0.29 11.40
CA VAL A 61 3.09 1.42 11.16
C VAL A 61 3.58 2.68 11.88
N ARG A 62 3.97 2.54 13.15
CA ARG A 62 4.47 3.67 13.92
C ARG A 62 5.72 4.27 13.29
N LYS A 63 6.67 3.45 12.90
CA LYS A 63 7.91 3.91 12.27
C LYS A 63 7.65 4.55 10.92
N CYS A 64 6.74 4.01 10.13
CA CYS A 64 6.33 4.61 8.87
C CYS A 64 5.70 5.99 9.09
N MET A 65 4.88 6.13 10.12
CA MET A 65 4.27 7.41 10.47
C MET A 65 5.34 8.45 10.84
N GLU A 66 6.36 8.06 11.57
CA GLU A 66 7.50 8.93 11.89
C GLU A 66 8.23 9.40 10.64
N ASN A 67 8.22 8.61 9.58
CA ASN A 67 8.84 8.94 8.31
C ASN A 67 7.86 9.55 7.29
N GLY A 68 6.68 9.95 7.74
CA GLY A 68 5.70 10.65 6.91
C GLY A 68 4.76 9.77 6.10
N VAL A 69 4.73 8.46 6.38
CA VAL A 69 3.83 7.53 5.67
C VAL A 69 2.79 7.00 6.64
N LEU A 70 1.52 7.21 6.31
CA LEU A 70 0.41 6.73 7.12
C LEU A 70 -0.06 5.37 6.61
N CYS A 71 0.04 4.38 7.47
CA CYS A 71 -0.45 3.02 7.21
C CYS A 71 -1.39 2.62 8.34
N LEU A 72 -2.12 1.54 8.12
CA LEU A 72 -3.03 0.99 9.12
C LEU A 72 -2.62 -0.44 9.44
N THR A 73 -3.00 -0.91 10.63
CA THR A 73 -2.84 -2.31 10.97
C THR A 73 -4.13 -3.06 10.68
N ALA A 74 -4.01 -4.29 10.21
CA ALA A 74 -5.12 -5.22 10.04
C ALA A 74 -4.67 -6.56 10.59
N LYS A 75 -5.01 -6.84 11.83
CA LYS A 75 -4.50 -8.00 12.58
C LYS A 75 -2.97 -7.92 12.67
N ASP A 76 -2.27 -8.87 12.08
CA ASP A 76 -0.81 -8.94 12.09
C ASP A 76 -0.16 -8.36 10.84
N LYS A 77 -0.94 -7.70 9.98
CA LYS A 77 -0.46 -7.15 8.71
C LYS A 77 -0.52 -5.64 8.70
N VAL A 78 0.37 -5.03 7.94
CA VAL A 78 0.32 -3.61 7.61
C VAL A 78 -0.63 -3.45 6.42
N ARG A 79 -1.64 -2.62 6.59
CA ARG A 79 -2.64 -2.40 5.55
C ARG A 79 -2.33 -1.13 4.78
N LEU A 80 -2.25 -1.26 3.47
CA LEU A 80 -2.08 -0.15 2.56
C LEU A 80 -3.36 0.05 1.78
N LEU A 81 -3.88 1.26 1.81
CA LEU A 81 -5.10 1.60 1.08
C LEU A 81 -4.93 3.00 0.49
N PRO A 82 -4.00 3.16 -0.45
CA PRO A 82 -3.78 4.47 -1.06
C PRO A 82 -4.95 4.87 -1.94
N ALA A 83 -5.09 6.17 -2.18
CA ALA A 83 -6.08 6.67 -3.11
C ALA A 83 -5.79 6.10 -4.51
N LEU A 84 -6.84 5.77 -5.26
CA LEU A 84 -6.68 5.19 -6.59
C LEU A 84 -5.95 6.11 -7.55
N ASN A 85 -6.03 7.42 -7.34
CA ASN A 85 -5.36 8.42 -8.16
C ASN A 85 -4.06 8.92 -7.54
N ILE A 86 -3.48 8.19 -6.59
CA ILE A 86 -2.22 8.60 -5.96
C ILE A 86 -1.14 8.76 -7.03
N PRO A 87 -0.38 9.89 -7.01
CA PRO A 87 0.74 10.04 -7.94
C PRO A 87 1.78 8.94 -7.74
N MET A 88 2.38 8.47 -8.84
CA MET A 88 3.37 7.40 -8.77
C MET A 88 4.57 7.77 -7.88
N GLU A 89 4.95 9.04 -7.87
CA GLU A 89 6.03 9.54 -7.02
C GLU A 89 5.73 9.34 -5.54
N ASP A 90 4.50 9.64 -5.12
CA ASP A 90 4.08 9.48 -3.73
C ASP A 90 3.98 8.00 -3.36
N LEU A 91 3.47 7.19 -4.27
CA LEU A 91 3.40 5.75 -4.07
C LEU A 91 4.81 5.15 -3.95
N ALA A 92 5.72 5.57 -4.81
CA ALA A 92 7.11 5.10 -4.75
C ALA A 92 7.77 5.49 -3.43
N PHE A 93 7.56 6.72 -2.96
CA PHE A 93 8.08 7.17 -1.67
C PHE A 93 7.56 6.30 -0.53
N ALA A 94 6.25 6.04 -0.53
CA ALA A 94 5.62 5.22 0.51
C ALA A 94 6.17 3.79 0.50
N VAL A 95 6.27 3.19 -0.67
CA VAL A 95 6.76 1.82 -0.83
C VAL A 95 8.22 1.70 -0.36
N GLU A 96 9.08 2.62 -0.78
CA GLU A 96 10.49 2.60 -0.36
C GLU A 96 10.63 2.84 1.14
N THR A 97 9.78 3.70 1.72
CA THR A 97 9.77 3.92 3.16
C THR A 97 9.38 2.64 3.91
N ILE A 98 8.36 1.94 3.43
CA ILE A 98 7.93 0.67 4.03
C ILE A 98 9.03 -0.38 3.93
N ARG A 99 9.71 -0.47 2.79
CA ARG A 99 10.84 -1.38 2.63
C ARG A 99 11.97 -1.08 3.61
N ALA A 100 12.32 0.19 3.74
CA ALA A 100 13.39 0.61 4.64
C ALA A 100 13.02 0.31 6.09
N VAL A 101 11.80 0.63 6.50
CA VAL A 101 11.32 0.36 7.86
C VAL A 101 11.28 -1.13 8.15
N ALA A 102 10.75 -1.93 7.24
CA ALA A 102 10.67 -3.37 7.41
C ALA A 102 12.07 -3.99 7.54
N LYS A 103 13.01 -3.52 6.73
CA LYS A 103 14.40 -3.98 6.80
C LYS A 103 15.03 -3.59 8.14
N GLU A 104 14.81 -2.35 8.60
CA GLU A 104 15.37 -1.85 9.86
C GLU A 104 14.86 -2.66 11.06
N LEU A 105 13.55 -2.92 11.09
CA LEU A 105 12.91 -3.58 12.23
C LEU A 105 12.98 -5.10 12.17
N GLY A 106 13.07 -5.70 11.00
CA GLY A 106 13.04 -7.14 10.84
C GLY A 106 14.13 -7.74 9.97
N GLY A 107 15.00 -6.92 9.42
CA GLY A 107 15.94 -7.34 8.39
C GLY A 107 17.14 -8.16 8.86
N ASN A 108 17.28 -8.34 10.16
CA ASN A 108 18.38 -9.14 10.73
C ASN A 108 17.96 -10.60 10.97
N VAL A 109 16.79 -10.94 10.47
CA VAL A 109 16.23 -12.30 10.64
C VAL A 109 16.58 -13.16 9.43
#